data_e97618d268ea7e693787ed25a10fa034
#
_entry.id   e97618d268ea7e693787ed25a10fa034
#
_cell.length_a   1.000
_cell.length_b   1.000
_cell.length_c   1.000
_cell.angle_alpha   90.00
_cell.angle_beta   90.00
_cell.angle_gamma   90.00
#
_symmetry.space_group_name_H-M   'P 1'
#
loop_
_entity.id
_entity.type
_entity.pdbx_description
1 polymer ?
#
loop_
_entity_poly.entity_id
_entity_poly.type
_entity_poly.pdbx_seq_one_letter_code
_entity_poly.pdbx_strand_id
1 'polypeptide(L)'
;MKESKNFIENIIDEDLASGLDQSLLKFRFPPEPNGFLHIGHVKAICVNFSLAKKYKAPVVLRFDDTNPVKEEQQYIDAIKNDISWLGFKWDEERFASDYFEQLYNWALELIKNGKAYVDSQSSTLMAEQKGTPTSPGENSIYRDRPIEENIRLFNEMRQGVYAEGKHVLRAKISMNANNMLLRDPVI
;
A
#
# COMPACT_ATOMS: atom_id res chain seq x y z
N MET A 1 -16.12 -35.15 -9.69
CA MET A 1 -16.44 -34.15 -8.62
C MET A 1 -16.00 -32.78 -9.11
N LYS A 2 -16.87 -31.76 -9.11
CA LYS A 2 -16.41 -30.37 -9.38
C LYS A 2 -15.45 -29.98 -8.27
N GLU A 3 -14.20 -29.64 -8.61
CA GLU A 3 -13.28 -29.04 -7.64
C GLU A 3 -13.92 -27.81 -7.01
N SER A 4 -13.93 -27.77 -5.69
CA SER A 4 -14.43 -26.59 -4.96
C SER A 4 -13.45 -25.44 -5.20
N LYS A 5 -13.90 -24.42 -5.90
CA LYS A 5 -13.11 -23.19 -6.12
C LYS A 5 -13.14 -22.33 -4.87
N ASN A 6 -12.03 -21.67 -4.55
CA ASN A 6 -12.00 -20.64 -3.52
C ASN A 6 -12.62 -19.33 -4.04
N PHE A 7 -12.89 -18.37 -3.13
CA PHE A 7 -13.56 -17.13 -3.52
C PHE A 7 -12.74 -16.26 -4.50
N ILE A 8 -11.40 -16.30 -4.41
CA ILE A 8 -10.53 -15.56 -5.34
C ILE A 8 -10.64 -16.12 -6.74
N GLU A 9 -10.66 -17.46 -6.87
CA GLU A 9 -10.85 -18.13 -8.17
C GLU A 9 -12.20 -17.77 -8.79
N ASN A 10 -13.26 -17.69 -7.98
CA ASN A 10 -14.57 -17.28 -8.48
C ASN A 10 -14.54 -15.85 -9.02
N ILE A 11 -13.91 -14.90 -8.31
CA ILE A 11 -13.75 -13.51 -8.77
C ILE A 11 -12.96 -13.46 -10.08
N ILE A 12 -11.82 -14.14 -10.16
CA ILE A 12 -11.01 -14.16 -11.38
C ILE A 12 -11.80 -14.74 -12.56
N ASP A 13 -12.50 -15.85 -12.36
CA ASP A 13 -13.29 -16.48 -13.40
C ASP A 13 -14.45 -15.60 -13.86
N GLU A 14 -15.11 -14.88 -12.94
CA GLU A 14 -16.17 -13.91 -13.26
C GLU A 14 -15.62 -12.71 -14.06
N ASP A 15 -14.48 -12.17 -13.66
CA ASP A 15 -13.82 -11.07 -14.35
C ASP A 15 -13.40 -11.47 -15.78
N LEU A 16 -12.80 -12.66 -15.94
CA LEU A 16 -12.40 -13.19 -17.25
C LEU A 16 -13.62 -13.46 -18.13
N ALA A 17 -14.70 -14.02 -17.57
CA ALA A 17 -15.94 -14.24 -18.29
C ALA A 17 -16.62 -12.92 -18.69
N SER A 18 -16.42 -11.86 -17.94
CA SER A 18 -16.93 -10.51 -18.20
C SER A 18 -16.07 -9.72 -19.19
N GLY A 19 -14.99 -10.31 -19.73
CA GLY A 19 -14.16 -9.71 -20.77
C GLY A 19 -12.85 -9.09 -20.28
N LEU A 20 -12.41 -9.37 -19.05
CA LEU A 20 -11.07 -9.00 -18.63
C LEU A 20 -10.04 -9.69 -19.53
N ASP A 21 -9.13 -8.91 -20.10
CA ASP A 21 -8.00 -9.47 -20.84
C ASP A 21 -7.07 -10.24 -19.88
N GLN A 22 -6.89 -11.52 -20.14
CA GLN A 22 -6.03 -12.38 -19.31
C GLN A 22 -4.59 -11.87 -19.21
N SER A 23 -4.10 -11.14 -20.19
CA SER A 23 -2.75 -10.54 -20.15
C SER A 23 -2.58 -9.47 -19.07
N LEU A 24 -3.67 -8.91 -18.55
CA LEU A 24 -3.70 -7.94 -17.47
C LEU A 24 -3.69 -8.62 -16.09
N LEU A 25 -3.96 -9.92 -16.03
CA LEU A 25 -3.94 -10.65 -14.76
C LEU A 25 -2.52 -10.79 -14.24
N LYS A 26 -2.26 -10.27 -13.05
CA LYS A 26 -0.96 -10.34 -12.36
C LYS A 26 -1.17 -10.66 -10.89
N PHE A 27 -0.22 -11.40 -10.34
CA PHE A 27 -0.18 -11.69 -8.90
C PHE A 27 1.01 -10.99 -8.26
N ARG A 28 0.91 -10.71 -6.97
CA ARG A 28 1.96 -10.02 -6.24
C ARG A 28 2.11 -10.59 -4.84
N PHE A 29 3.33 -10.90 -4.46
CA PHE A 29 3.70 -11.14 -3.07
C PHE A 29 4.56 -9.97 -2.58
N PRO A 30 4.04 -9.11 -1.66
CA PRO A 30 4.72 -7.90 -1.22
C PRO A 30 5.25 -8.04 0.22
N PRO A 31 6.32 -8.79 0.47
CA PRO A 31 6.89 -8.90 1.82
C PRO A 31 7.62 -7.60 2.21
N GLU A 32 7.54 -7.24 3.50
CA GLU A 32 8.40 -6.23 4.12
C GLU A 32 9.70 -6.93 4.59
N PRO A 33 10.91 -6.48 4.16
CA PRO A 33 12.17 -7.16 4.47
C PRO A 33 12.72 -6.74 5.85
N ASN A 34 11.89 -6.82 6.88
CA ASN A 34 12.20 -6.44 8.27
C ASN A 34 12.29 -7.65 9.23
N GLY A 35 12.23 -8.87 8.71
CA GLY A 35 12.29 -10.10 9.48
C GLY A 35 12.15 -11.37 8.62
N PHE A 36 12.32 -12.51 9.25
CA PHE A 36 12.13 -13.82 8.62
C PHE A 36 10.65 -14.13 8.41
N LEU A 37 10.35 -14.90 7.36
CA LEU A 37 9.00 -15.37 7.11
C LEU A 37 8.55 -16.37 8.18
N HIS A 38 7.25 -16.45 8.39
CA HIS A 38 6.61 -17.43 9.25
C HIS A 38 5.48 -18.14 8.50
N ILE A 39 4.86 -19.16 9.11
CA ILE A 39 3.84 -20.00 8.46
C ILE A 39 2.66 -19.19 7.88
N GLY A 40 2.34 -18.03 8.43
CA GLY A 40 1.30 -17.15 7.88
C GLY A 40 1.66 -16.61 6.49
N HIS A 41 2.94 -16.31 6.27
CA HIS A 41 3.43 -15.88 4.95
C HIS A 41 3.39 -17.03 3.94
N VAL A 42 3.66 -18.26 4.35
CA VAL A 42 3.59 -19.45 3.49
C VAL A 42 2.20 -19.58 2.88
N LYS A 43 1.13 -19.33 3.65
CA LYS A 43 -0.24 -19.34 3.12
C LYS A 43 -0.41 -18.31 2.01
N ALA A 44 0.06 -17.09 2.20
CA ALA A 44 -0.04 -16.02 1.20
C ALA A 44 0.78 -16.36 -0.07
N ILE A 45 1.98 -16.89 0.10
CA ILE A 45 2.84 -17.37 -0.99
C ILE A 45 2.10 -18.46 -1.79
N CYS A 46 1.64 -19.52 -1.12
CA CYS A 46 0.94 -20.63 -1.78
C CYS A 46 -0.30 -20.16 -2.56
N VAL A 47 -1.10 -19.27 -1.99
CA VAL A 47 -2.28 -18.72 -2.68
C VAL A 47 -1.87 -17.96 -3.93
N ASN A 48 -0.95 -16.99 -3.83
CA ASN A 48 -0.54 -16.18 -4.97
C ASN A 48 0.10 -17.00 -6.09
N PHE A 49 1.09 -17.82 -5.75
CA PHE A 49 1.86 -18.57 -6.75
C PHE A 49 1.07 -19.73 -7.35
N SER A 50 0.21 -20.40 -6.57
CA SER A 50 -0.63 -21.48 -7.12
C SER A 50 -1.70 -20.94 -8.09
N LEU A 51 -2.32 -19.82 -7.74
CA LEU A 51 -3.27 -19.15 -8.63
C LEU A 51 -2.57 -18.63 -9.89
N ALA A 52 -1.42 -18.00 -9.75
CA ALA A 52 -0.63 -17.55 -10.89
C ALA A 52 -0.31 -18.71 -11.86
N LYS A 53 0.13 -19.84 -11.32
CA LYS A 53 0.40 -21.05 -12.10
C LYS A 53 -0.88 -21.56 -12.80
N LYS A 54 -2.01 -21.59 -12.07
CA LYS A 54 -3.31 -22.04 -12.61
C LYS A 54 -3.78 -21.16 -13.77
N TYR A 55 -3.68 -19.85 -13.61
CA TYR A 55 -4.13 -18.88 -14.61
C TYR A 55 -3.05 -18.46 -15.61
N LYS A 56 -1.86 -19.06 -15.56
CA LYS A 56 -0.70 -18.73 -16.42
C LYS A 56 -0.38 -17.22 -16.42
N ALA A 57 -0.43 -16.62 -15.26
CA ALA A 57 -0.21 -15.20 -15.05
C ALA A 57 1.11 -14.97 -14.29
N PRO A 58 1.81 -13.84 -14.53
CA PRO A 58 3.07 -13.56 -13.85
C PRO A 58 2.88 -13.23 -12.36
N VAL A 59 3.93 -13.53 -11.58
CA VAL A 59 4.03 -13.15 -10.17
C VAL A 59 5.15 -12.12 -10.00
N VAL A 60 4.83 -11.01 -9.36
CA VAL A 60 5.79 -9.97 -8.97
C VAL A 60 6.14 -10.17 -7.49
N LEU A 61 7.40 -10.43 -7.20
CA LEU A 61 7.96 -10.31 -5.85
C LEU A 61 8.32 -8.83 -5.66
N ARG A 62 7.53 -8.13 -4.85
CA ARG A 62 7.75 -6.70 -4.61
C ARG A 62 8.07 -6.48 -3.13
N PHE A 63 9.30 -6.22 -2.83
CA PHE A 63 9.70 -5.83 -1.49
C PHE A 63 9.11 -4.47 -1.11
N ASP A 64 8.45 -4.43 0.05
CA ASP A 64 7.92 -3.18 0.62
C ASP A 64 8.96 -2.59 1.56
N ASP A 65 10.06 -2.14 0.96
CA ASP A 65 11.26 -1.61 1.61
C ASP A 65 11.16 -0.09 1.84
N THR A 66 10.12 0.32 2.59
CA THR A 66 9.83 1.73 2.83
C THR A 66 10.45 2.29 4.11
N ASN A 67 11.01 1.42 4.95
CA ASN A 67 11.62 1.80 6.23
C ASN A 67 13.09 1.39 6.32
N PRO A 68 14.05 2.24 5.87
CA PRO A 68 15.47 1.89 5.78
C PRO A 68 16.15 1.60 7.14
N VAL A 69 15.50 1.91 8.26
CA VAL A 69 16.03 1.64 9.61
C VAL A 69 15.84 0.18 10.03
N LYS A 70 14.84 -0.50 9.45
CA LYS A 70 14.45 -1.86 9.86
C LYS A 70 14.75 -2.93 8.81
N GLU A 71 15.14 -2.54 7.62
CA GLU A 71 15.27 -3.42 6.47
C GLU A 71 16.71 -3.82 6.26
N GLU A 72 16.93 -5.11 6.11
CA GLU A 72 18.25 -5.69 5.98
C GLU A 72 18.33 -6.68 4.81
N GLN A 73 19.45 -6.67 4.10
CA GLN A 73 19.70 -7.56 2.96
C GLN A 73 19.50 -9.04 3.33
N GLN A 74 19.86 -9.43 4.55
CA GLN A 74 19.70 -10.81 5.01
C GLN A 74 18.24 -11.29 4.97
N TYR A 75 17.26 -10.42 5.21
CA TYR A 75 15.85 -10.77 5.13
C TYR A 75 15.37 -10.90 3.70
N ILE A 76 15.85 -10.03 2.79
CA ILE A 76 15.60 -10.16 1.36
C ILE A 76 16.06 -11.52 0.84
N ASP A 77 17.30 -11.91 1.18
CA ASP A 77 17.89 -13.17 0.75
C ASP A 77 17.14 -14.38 1.37
N ALA A 78 16.77 -14.29 2.65
CA ALA A 78 15.99 -15.32 3.33
C ALA A 78 14.61 -15.51 2.69
N ILE A 79 13.90 -14.42 2.40
CA ILE A 79 12.58 -14.44 1.73
C ILE A 79 12.67 -15.12 0.36
N LYS A 80 13.68 -14.78 -0.45
CA LYS A 80 13.92 -15.40 -1.75
C LYS A 80 14.20 -16.90 -1.62
N ASN A 81 15.02 -17.27 -0.65
CA ASN A 81 15.34 -18.68 -0.37
C ASN A 81 14.09 -19.46 0.07
N ASP A 82 13.27 -18.89 0.94
CA ASP A 82 12.04 -19.54 1.43
C ASP A 82 11.02 -19.76 0.31
N ILE A 83 10.82 -18.78 -0.57
CA ILE A 83 9.94 -18.92 -1.75
C ILE A 83 10.47 -20.04 -2.67
N SER A 84 11.77 -20.04 -2.92
CA SER A 84 12.43 -21.07 -3.76
C SER A 84 12.36 -22.46 -3.13
N TRP A 85 12.54 -22.55 -1.81
CA TRP A 85 12.42 -23.80 -1.05
C TRP A 85 11.00 -24.38 -1.10
N LEU A 86 9.98 -23.51 -1.10
CA LEU A 86 8.58 -23.90 -1.31
C LEU A 86 8.29 -24.37 -2.74
N GLY A 87 9.27 -24.32 -3.65
CA GLY A 87 9.15 -24.77 -5.04
C GLY A 87 8.54 -23.73 -5.99
N PHE A 88 8.49 -22.46 -5.58
CA PHE A 88 7.99 -21.38 -6.41
C PHE A 88 9.10 -20.53 -7.03
N LYS A 89 8.75 -19.83 -8.12
CA LYS A 89 9.59 -18.83 -8.79
C LYS A 89 8.73 -17.63 -9.14
N TRP A 90 9.31 -16.43 -9.07
CA TRP A 90 8.68 -15.18 -9.48
C TRP A 90 9.20 -14.75 -10.85
N ASP A 91 8.41 -13.96 -11.56
CA ASP A 91 8.74 -13.49 -12.91
C ASP A 91 9.44 -12.13 -12.87
N GLU A 92 9.05 -11.26 -11.94
CA GLU A 92 9.63 -9.92 -11.76
C GLU A 92 9.97 -9.69 -10.28
N GLU A 93 11.05 -8.93 -10.06
CA GLU A 93 11.45 -8.46 -8.73
C GLU A 93 11.43 -6.92 -8.73
N ARG A 94 10.87 -6.32 -7.68
CA ARG A 94 10.76 -4.88 -7.53
C ARG A 94 10.92 -4.47 -6.08
N PHE A 95 11.38 -3.25 -5.88
CA PHE A 95 11.50 -2.60 -4.58
C PHE A 95 10.64 -1.36 -4.54
N ALA A 96 9.95 -1.12 -3.42
CA ALA A 96 9.14 0.09 -3.27
C ALA A 96 10.00 1.34 -3.28
N SER A 97 11.22 1.26 -2.73
CA SER A 97 12.19 2.35 -2.69
C SER A 97 12.62 2.86 -4.08
N ASP A 98 12.60 2.00 -5.12
CA ASP A 98 12.91 2.41 -6.49
C ASP A 98 11.92 3.45 -7.04
N TYR A 99 10.75 3.58 -6.41
CA TYR A 99 9.65 4.43 -6.85
C TYR A 99 9.44 5.69 -5.99
N PHE A 100 10.29 5.98 -5.01
CA PHE A 100 10.10 7.10 -4.09
C PHE A 100 9.96 8.45 -4.79
N GLU A 101 10.77 8.72 -5.82
CA GLU A 101 10.64 9.95 -6.61
C GLU A 101 9.30 10.01 -7.35
N GLN A 102 8.86 8.90 -7.91
CA GLN A 102 7.56 8.79 -8.60
C GLN A 102 6.40 8.98 -7.61
N LEU A 103 6.47 8.35 -6.42
CA LEU A 103 5.46 8.50 -5.38
C LEU A 103 5.37 9.95 -4.89
N TYR A 104 6.52 10.63 -4.72
CA TYR A 104 6.56 12.04 -4.37
C TYR A 104 5.87 12.91 -5.43
N ASN A 105 6.13 12.66 -6.71
CA ASN A 105 5.50 13.39 -7.80
C ASN A 105 3.98 13.15 -7.84
N TRP A 106 3.52 11.94 -7.62
CA TRP A 106 2.09 11.62 -7.53
C TRP A 106 1.44 12.29 -6.31
N ALA A 107 2.14 12.36 -5.18
CA ALA A 107 1.65 13.10 -4.01
C ALA A 107 1.47 14.59 -4.33
N LEU A 108 2.43 15.21 -5.05
CA LEU A 108 2.28 16.59 -5.52
C LEU A 108 1.07 16.76 -6.46
N GLU A 109 0.82 15.79 -7.35
CA GLU A 109 -0.38 15.83 -8.21
C GLU A 109 -1.68 15.73 -7.39
N LEU A 110 -1.71 14.90 -6.35
CA LEU A 110 -2.87 14.83 -5.44
C LEU A 110 -3.10 16.17 -4.74
N ILE A 111 -2.05 16.84 -4.27
CA ILE A 111 -2.15 18.17 -3.65
C ILE A 111 -2.68 19.20 -4.66
N LYS A 112 -2.10 19.29 -5.86
CA LYS A 112 -2.51 20.21 -6.93
C LYS A 112 -3.98 20.05 -7.31
N ASN A 113 -4.47 18.82 -7.29
CA ASN A 113 -5.86 18.49 -7.59
C ASN A 113 -6.80 18.61 -6.38
N GLY A 114 -6.32 19.13 -5.23
CA GLY A 114 -7.11 19.26 -4.01
C GLY A 114 -7.53 17.91 -3.39
N LYS A 115 -6.82 16.84 -3.71
CA LYS A 115 -7.06 15.46 -3.25
C LYS A 115 -6.21 15.06 -2.05
N ALA A 116 -5.25 15.89 -1.65
CA ALA A 116 -4.43 15.72 -0.46
C ALA A 116 -4.12 17.07 0.18
N TYR A 117 -3.81 17.05 1.46
CA TYR A 117 -3.40 18.22 2.24
C TYR A 117 -2.37 17.87 3.30
N VAL A 118 -1.54 18.83 3.66
CA VAL A 118 -0.57 18.69 4.75
C VAL A 118 -1.26 19.00 6.08
N ASP A 119 -1.29 18.01 6.96
CA ASP A 119 -1.84 18.16 8.30
C ASP A 119 -0.70 18.38 9.32
N SER A 120 -0.90 19.33 10.22
CA SER A 120 0.06 19.72 11.27
C SER A 120 -0.42 19.36 12.67
N GLN A 121 -1.49 18.57 12.78
CA GLN A 121 -2.01 18.09 14.06
C GLN A 121 -1.15 16.97 14.62
N SER A 122 -1.22 16.77 15.94
CA SER A 122 -0.61 15.62 16.59
C SER A 122 -1.31 14.31 16.21
N SER A 123 -0.58 13.19 16.26
CA SER A 123 -1.15 11.86 16.03
C SER A 123 -2.32 11.53 16.97
N THR A 124 -2.24 12.01 18.23
CA THR A 124 -3.31 11.84 19.23
C THR A 124 -4.58 12.54 18.77
N LEU A 125 -4.49 13.81 18.38
CA LEU A 125 -5.66 14.57 17.93
C LEU A 125 -6.26 13.99 16.63
N MET A 126 -5.41 13.55 15.70
CA MET A 126 -5.88 12.88 14.48
C MET A 126 -6.63 11.57 14.80
N ALA A 127 -6.15 10.80 15.80
CA ALA A 127 -6.80 9.57 16.22
C ALA A 127 -8.16 9.85 16.87
N GLU A 128 -8.27 10.87 17.73
CA GLU A 128 -9.53 11.30 18.34
C GLU A 128 -10.54 11.75 17.29
N GLN A 129 -10.11 12.59 16.36
CA GLN A 129 -10.96 13.10 15.28
C GLN A 129 -11.39 12.03 14.27
N LYS A 130 -10.72 10.90 14.20
CA LYS A 130 -11.10 9.81 13.30
C LYS A 130 -12.47 9.23 13.61
N GLY A 131 -12.97 9.42 14.84
CA GLY A 131 -14.26 8.91 15.29
C GLY A 131 -14.26 7.40 15.53
N THR A 132 -15.43 6.78 15.49
CA THR A 132 -15.63 5.35 15.71
C THR A 132 -16.36 4.69 14.54
N PRO A 133 -16.51 3.37 14.49
CA PRO A 133 -17.33 2.73 13.45
C PRO A 133 -18.79 3.19 13.45
N THR A 134 -19.29 3.70 14.58
CA THR A 134 -20.68 4.14 14.76
C THR A 134 -20.86 5.65 14.83
N SER A 135 -19.75 6.43 14.87
CA SER A 135 -19.79 7.88 14.84
C SER A 135 -18.87 8.42 13.73
N PRO A 136 -19.29 9.48 13.02
CA PRO A 136 -18.45 10.11 12.01
C PRO A 136 -17.18 10.69 12.62
N GLY A 137 -16.18 10.95 11.78
CA GLY A 137 -15.01 11.72 12.18
C GLY A 137 -15.22 13.22 12.00
N GLU A 138 -14.27 14.00 12.52
CA GLU A 138 -14.23 15.45 12.43
C GLU A 138 -13.13 15.90 11.46
N ASN A 139 -13.41 16.96 10.69
CA ASN A 139 -12.42 17.52 9.78
C ASN A 139 -11.25 18.15 10.55
N SER A 140 -10.02 17.91 10.08
CA SER A 140 -8.88 18.71 10.52
C SER A 140 -9.07 20.19 10.17
N ILE A 141 -8.61 21.08 11.05
CA ILE A 141 -8.56 22.52 10.78
C ILE A 141 -7.67 22.87 9.57
N TYR A 142 -6.78 21.95 9.16
CA TYR A 142 -5.86 22.12 8.03
C TYR A 142 -6.40 21.49 6.74
N ARG A 143 -7.58 20.86 6.79
CA ARG A 143 -8.15 20.13 5.64
C ARG A 143 -8.39 21.03 4.42
N ASP A 144 -8.72 22.28 4.65
CA ASP A 144 -9.02 23.25 3.61
C ASP A 144 -7.91 24.31 3.42
N ARG A 145 -6.66 23.95 3.82
CA ARG A 145 -5.46 24.76 3.58
C ARG A 145 -5.28 25.02 2.09
N PRO A 146 -4.88 26.24 1.68
CA PRO A 146 -4.61 26.57 0.28
C PRO A 146 -3.63 25.61 -0.38
N ILE A 147 -3.82 25.31 -1.67
CA ILE A 147 -2.98 24.37 -2.44
C ILE A 147 -1.53 24.81 -2.43
N GLU A 148 -1.25 26.09 -2.62
CA GLU A 148 0.09 26.67 -2.67
C GLU A 148 0.81 26.48 -1.33
N GLU A 149 0.10 26.63 -0.22
CA GLU A 149 0.67 26.41 1.10
C GLU A 149 0.95 24.93 1.35
N ASN A 150 0.06 24.03 0.92
CA ASN A 150 0.28 22.58 1.00
C ASN A 150 1.52 22.18 0.18
N ILE A 151 1.69 22.69 -1.04
CA ILE A 151 2.85 22.42 -1.88
C ILE A 151 4.14 22.91 -1.22
N ARG A 152 4.14 24.14 -0.68
CA ARG A 152 5.28 24.71 0.03
C ARG A 152 5.68 23.82 1.21
N LEU A 153 4.74 23.51 2.09
CA LEU A 153 4.99 22.67 3.27
C LEU A 153 5.49 21.27 2.89
N PHE A 154 4.90 20.65 1.87
CA PHE A 154 5.31 19.32 1.43
C PHE A 154 6.72 19.30 0.85
N ASN A 155 7.12 20.34 0.10
CA ASN A 155 8.50 20.51 -0.35
C ASN A 155 9.46 20.71 0.83
N GLU A 156 9.09 21.52 1.83
CA GLU A 156 9.90 21.77 3.03
C GLU A 156 10.03 20.49 3.88
N MET A 157 8.98 19.64 3.95
CA MET A 157 9.07 18.31 4.59
C MET A 157 10.14 17.44 3.90
N ARG A 158 10.13 17.38 2.59
CA ARG A 158 11.16 16.63 1.82
C ARG A 158 12.58 17.15 2.07
N GLN A 159 12.74 18.46 2.26
CA GLN A 159 14.02 19.09 2.52
C GLN A 159 14.52 18.91 3.96
N GLY A 160 13.71 18.30 4.84
CA GLY A 160 14.05 18.10 6.24
C GLY A 160 14.00 19.39 7.07
N VAL A 161 13.23 20.39 6.64
CA VAL A 161 13.07 21.67 7.37
C VAL A 161 12.39 21.47 8.71
N TYR A 162 11.54 20.45 8.82
CA TYR A 162 10.75 20.17 10.00
C TYR A 162 11.24 18.92 10.73
N ALA A 163 11.06 18.90 12.05
CA ALA A 163 11.29 17.70 12.85
C ALA A 163 10.31 16.59 12.42
N GLU A 164 10.74 15.34 12.57
CA GLU A 164 9.93 14.16 12.28
C GLU A 164 8.59 14.20 13.03
N GLY A 165 7.52 13.82 12.35
CA GLY A 165 6.17 13.81 12.90
C GLY A 165 5.50 15.20 13.03
N LYS A 166 6.18 16.30 12.67
CA LYS A 166 5.60 17.65 12.73
C LYS A 166 4.46 17.86 11.72
N HIS A 167 4.57 17.25 10.57
CA HIS A 167 3.60 17.30 9.48
C HIS A 167 3.43 15.91 8.87
N VAL A 168 2.23 15.63 8.36
CA VAL A 168 1.93 14.45 7.57
C VAL A 168 1.13 14.83 6.33
N LEU A 169 1.22 14.06 5.26
CA LEU A 169 0.33 14.21 4.11
C LEU A 169 -0.89 13.31 4.32
N ARG A 170 -2.09 13.87 4.15
CA ARG A 170 -3.35 13.13 4.23
C ARG A 170 -4.11 13.19 2.92
N ALA A 171 -4.68 12.06 2.51
CA ALA A 171 -5.65 12.06 1.43
C ALA A 171 -6.93 12.78 1.86
N LYS A 172 -7.50 13.61 0.98
CA LYS A 172 -8.75 14.33 1.21
C LYS A 172 -9.92 13.54 0.62
N ILE A 173 -10.52 12.64 1.41
CA ILE A 173 -11.60 11.75 0.98
C ILE A 173 -12.91 12.16 1.68
N SER A 174 -13.15 11.64 2.89
CA SER A 174 -14.36 11.98 3.66
C SER A 174 -14.22 11.52 5.11
N MET A 175 -14.32 12.44 6.06
CA MET A 175 -14.35 12.12 7.49
C MET A 175 -15.66 11.44 7.91
N ASN A 176 -16.71 11.48 7.06
CA ASN A 176 -18.00 10.82 7.29
C ASN A 176 -18.08 9.41 6.67
N ALA A 177 -16.99 8.89 6.07
CA ALA A 177 -17.00 7.57 5.45
C ALA A 177 -17.32 6.47 6.47
N ASN A 178 -18.21 5.54 6.11
CA ASN A 178 -18.52 4.37 6.95
C ASN A 178 -17.27 3.51 7.19
N ASN A 179 -16.45 3.34 6.14
CA ASN A 179 -15.15 2.69 6.28
C ASN A 179 -14.15 3.71 6.86
N MET A 180 -13.73 3.47 8.10
CA MET A 180 -12.77 4.33 8.79
C MET A 180 -11.41 4.46 8.09
N LEU A 181 -11.04 3.52 7.21
CA LEU A 181 -9.81 3.61 6.42
C LEU A 181 -9.88 4.71 5.35
N LEU A 182 -11.08 5.17 4.99
CA LEU A 182 -11.30 6.26 4.04
C LEU A 182 -11.49 7.63 4.72
N ARG A 183 -11.34 7.71 6.04
CA ARG A 183 -11.44 8.95 6.80
C ARG A 183 -10.10 9.69 6.79
N ASP A 184 -9.84 10.35 5.66
CA ASP A 184 -8.64 11.15 5.37
C ASP A 184 -7.35 10.46 5.90
N PRO A 185 -6.96 9.30 5.37
CA PRO A 185 -5.79 8.56 5.85
C PRO A 185 -4.49 9.32 5.56
N VAL A 186 -3.48 9.05 6.38
CA VAL A 186 -2.08 9.43 6.09
C VAL A 186 -1.61 8.58 4.89
N ILE A 187 -0.92 9.21 3.95
CA ILE A 187 -0.40 8.61 2.71
C ILE A 187 1.08 8.94 2.51
#